data_ed9fd26d79afec47abe542a7f0e2030a
#
_entry.id   ed9fd26d79afec47abe542a7f0e2030a
#
_cell.length_a   1.000
_cell.length_b   1.000
_cell.length_c   1.000
_cell.angle_alpha   90.00
_cell.angle_beta   90.00
_cell.angle_gamma   90.00
#
_symmetry.space_group_name_H-M   'P 1'
#
loop_
_entity.id
_entity.type
_entity.pdbx_description
1 polymer ?
#
loop_
_entity_poly.entity_id
_entity_poly.type
_entity_poly.pdbx_seq_one_letter_code
_entity_poly.pdbx_strand_id
1 'polypeptide(L)'
;MELMEKFKILADGAKYDAACTSSGADRPGNKGLGSALAAGCCHAFSADGRCISLLKVLMSNACAYDCRYCVNRSSNDVPRATFTPAELAELTIQFYRRNYIEGLFLSSGVVKSPDYTTERMIRALEILRYEHDFNGYIHAKTIPGTSAELIQRLGIVADRLSVNIELPSEGSLTRLAPDKTKKDILRPMGQIRDGVKESRRDLVVYKKAPAFAAAGQATQMIIGATPETDYRIISLASSLYSHYDLKRVFYSAYIPVAEYDTLPAIDTKPPLLREHRLYQADFLMRQYHFDADEILSEEAPSFNPYLDPKCNWAVHNMWFFPVDVNAAAKEDLLRVPGIGPLGASRIVAARRTGRLGMAELKKIGVVLKRAQYFILTADFPAGLRFSKETTLRALIDPGAYTLGREQLSLFEPVAPMLTGQDWLDTGFGIEAGAAPGSVSESRGYGDGNGSSVGGGHGVGGRYGAGGSSGYSSGYAAESGAAYGGLPGTPARGGSPTRKLAGAVAAKGAGVLPSAEDVSSGAEGAEETILHLVGRI
;
A
#
# COMPACT_ATOMS: atom_id res chain seq x y z
N MET A 1 -24.14 25.94 9.54
CA MET A 1 -23.28 25.44 8.45
C MET A 1 -24.12 24.53 7.59
N GLU A 2 -24.22 24.84 6.33
CA GLU A 2 -24.97 24.08 5.34
C GLU A 2 -24.31 22.69 5.09
N LEU A 3 -25.09 21.69 4.72
CA LEU A 3 -24.62 20.31 4.50
C LEU A 3 -23.45 20.22 3.50
N MET A 4 -23.53 20.97 2.41
CA MET A 4 -22.48 20.97 1.37
C MET A 4 -21.20 21.69 1.82
N GLU A 5 -21.29 22.63 2.72
CA GLU A 5 -20.12 23.27 3.35
C GLU A 5 -19.41 22.30 4.30
N LYS A 6 -20.18 21.61 5.17
CA LYS A 6 -19.63 20.51 5.98
C LYS A 6 -18.95 19.44 5.12
N PHE A 7 -19.59 19.05 4.03
CA PHE A 7 -19.03 18.04 3.10
C PHE A 7 -17.67 18.46 2.55
N LYS A 8 -17.52 19.70 2.08
CA LYS A 8 -16.23 20.19 1.57
C LYS A 8 -15.12 20.09 2.61
N ILE A 9 -15.38 20.55 3.84
CA ILE A 9 -14.41 20.51 4.95
C ILE A 9 -14.03 19.06 5.30
N LEU A 10 -15.03 18.19 5.42
CA LEU A 10 -14.83 16.81 5.90
C LEU A 10 -14.29 15.87 4.82
N ALA A 11 -14.57 16.13 3.56
CA ALA A 11 -13.96 15.43 2.43
C ALA A 11 -12.50 15.88 2.23
N ASP A 12 -12.20 17.16 2.36
CA ASP A 12 -10.82 17.67 2.30
C ASP A 12 -9.98 17.12 3.46
N GLY A 13 -10.52 17.10 4.67
CA GLY A 13 -9.85 16.47 5.82
C GLY A 13 -9.56 14.98 5.66
N ALA A 14 -10.38 14.27 4.86
CA ALA A 14 -10.20 12.85 4.60
C ALA A 14 -9.12 12.53 3.54
N LYS A 15 -8.62 13.48 2.78
CA LYS A 15 -7.66 13.23 1.68
C LYS A 15 -6.35 12.57 2.14
N TYR A 16 -5.94 12.83 3.38
CA TYR A 16 -4.72 12.27 3.99
C TYR A 16 -4.86 10.81 4.44
N ASP A 17 -6.08 10.27 4.46
CA ASP A 17 -6.30 8.84 4.70
C ASP A 17 -5.95 8.03 3.44
N ALA A 18 -4.93 7.18 3.52
CA ALA A 18 -4.56 6.32 2.42
C ALA A 18 -5.51 5.10 2.35
N ALA A 19 -6.55 5.22 1.57
CA ALA A 19 -7.28 4.06 1.09
C ALA A 19 -7.37 4.08 -0.43
N CYS A 20 -6.98 5.21 -1.03
CA CYS A 20 -6.94 5.42 -2.47
C CYS A 20 -6.11 6.64 -2.83
N THR A 21 -5.44 6.57 -3.95
CA THR A 21 -4.90 7.75 -4.63
C THR A 21 -6.07 8.60 -5.11
N SER A 22 -6.20 9.82 -4.59
CA SER A 22 -7.06 10.83 -5.21
C SER A 22 -6.52 11.11 -6.62
N SER A 23 -7.39 11.37 -7.58
CA SER A 23 -6.97 11.68 -8.96
C SER A 23 -6.10 12.92 -9.08
N GLY A 24 -6.00 13.74 -8.01
CA GLY A 24 -5.26 15.01 -8.01
C GLY A 24 -5.81 16.06 -8.98
N ALA A 25 -6.91 15.78 -9.67
CA ALA A 25 -7.52 16.71 -10.62
C ALA A 25 -8.55 17.57 -9.90
N ASP A 26 -8.29 18.88 -9.86
CA ASP A 26 -9.26 19.90 -9.44
C ASP A 26 -9.54 20.80 -10.64
N ARG A 27 -10.71 20.63 -11.24
CA ARG A 27 -11.21 21.47 -12.34
C ARG A 27 -12.62 21.92 -12.01
N PRO A 28 -12.81 23.19 -11.59
CA PRO A 28 -14.16 23.74 -11.45
C PRO A 28 -14.88 23.72 -12.80
N GLY A 29 -16.17 23.38 -12.78
CA GLY A 29 -16.99 23.30 -13.98
C GLY A 29 -17.05 24.65 -14.71
N ASN A 30 -16.33 24.78 -15.81
CA ASN A 30 -16.39 25.89 -16.75
C ASN A 30 -16.91 25.39 -18.09
N LYS A 31 -18.14 25.77 -18.46
CA LYS A 31 -18.75 25.64 -19.79
C LYS A 31 -18.65 24.31 -20.56
N GLY A 32 -18.17 23.20 -19.90
CA GLY A 32 -18.09 21.85 -20.47
C GLY A 32 -18.90 20.85 -19.66
N LEU A 33 -19.09 19.64 -20.18
CA LEU A 33 -19.71 18.52 -19.46
C LEU A 33 -18.75 18.00 -18.37
N GLY A 34 -19.20 18.05 -17.10
CA GLY A 34 -18.49 17.50 -15.93
C GLY A 34 -17.59 18.48 -15.20
N SER A 35 -17.35 18.17 -13.94
CA SER A 35 -16.35 18.82 -13.07
C SER A 35 -15.51 17.74 -12.39
N ALA A 36 -14.22 17.99 -12.17
CA ALA A 36 -13.38 17.13 -11.36
C ALA A 36 -13.13 17.83 -10.03
N LEU A 37 -13.71 17.31 -8.94
CA LEU A 37 -13.38 17.74 -7.58
C LEU A 37 -12.26 16.87 -7.03
N ALA A 38 -11.24 17.48 -6.46
CA ALA A 38 -10.08 16.79 -5.91
C ALA A 38 -10.40 15.96 -4.65
N ALA A 39 -11.54 16.21 -4.02
CA ALA A 39 -11.92 15.60 -2.76
C ALA A 39 -13.24 14.83 -2.86
N GLY A 40 -13.38 13.79 -2.04
CA GLY A 40 -14.65 13.14 -1.74
C GLY A 40 -14.87 11.75 -2.34
N CYS A 41 -14.17 11.33 -3.38
CA CYS A 41 -14.30 9.96 -3.90
C CYS A 41 -12.97 9.22 -3.91
N CYS A 42 -13.01 7.96 -3.53
CA CYS A 42 -11.89 7.04 -3.64
C CYS A 42 -12.31 5.74 -4.33
N HIS A 43 -11.33 4.91 -4.67
CA HIS A 43 -11.57 3.66 -5.36
C HIS A 43 -11.11 2.47 -4.51
N ALA A 44 -11.88 1.40 -4.50
CA ALA A 44 -11.49 0.10 -3.96
C ALA A 44 -11.73 -0.96 -5.04
N PHE A 45 -11.11 -2.14 -4.87
CA PHE A 45 -11.34 -3.25 -5.79
C PHE A 45 -12.25 -4.28 -5.11
N SER A 46 -13.30 -4.69 -5.79
CA SER A 46 -14.15 -5.79 -5.40
C SER A 46 -13.43 -7.14 -5.61
N ALA A 47 -14.01 -8.22 -5.08
CA ALA A 47 -13.41 -9.55 -5.18
C ALA A 47 -13.24 -10.06 -6.63
N ASP A 48 -14.08 -9.57 -7.53
CA ASP A 48 -14.03 -9.85 -8.97
C ASP A 48 -13.08 -8.93 -9.75
N GLY A 49 -12.34 -8.06 -9.06
CA GLY A 49 -11.35 -7.16 -9.66
C GLY A 49 -11.92 -5.85 -10.22
N ARG A 50 -13.24 -5.61 -10.11
CA ARG A 50 -13.83 -4.33 -10.54
C ARG A 50 -13.41 -3.20 -9.60
N CYS A 51 -13.13 -2.04 -10.17
CA CYS A 51 -12.93 -0.80 -9.42
C CYS A 51 -14.29 -0.25 -8.98
N ILE A 52 -14.46 -0.05 -7.67
CA ILE A 52 -15.65 0.56 -7.08
C ILE A 52 -15.31 1.95 -6.54
N SER A 53 -16.18 2.93 -6.80
CA SER A 53 -16.03 4.29 -6.29
C SER A 53 -16.68 4.42 -4.90
N LEU A 54 -15.96 5.03 -3.96
CA LEU A 54 -16.41 5.21 -2.58
C LEU A 54 -16.50 6.70 -2.25
N LEU A 55 -17.55 7.10 -1.54
CA LEU A 55 -17.57 8.37 -0.84
C LEU A 55 -16.57 8.29 0.32
N LYS A 56 -15.53 9.10 0.27
CA LYS A 56 -14.50 9.15 1.32
C LYS A 56 -14.67 10.42 2.13
N VAL A 57 -15.00 10.29 3.40
CA VAL A 57 -15.36 11.43 4.25
C VAL A 57 -15.08 11.14 5.72
N LEU A 58 -14.82 12.22 6.49
CA LEU A 58 -14.79 12.17 7.94
C LEU A 58 -16.19 12.37 8.51
N MET A 59 -16.52 11.64 9.58
CA MET A 59 -17.69 11.96 10.41
C MET A 59 -17.51 13.32 11.08
N SER A 60 -16.29 13.59 11.55
CA SER A 60 -15.88 14.85 12.17
C SER A 60 -14.39 15.08 11.98
N ASN A 61 -13.97 16.34 11.80
CA ASN A 61 -12.58 16.74 11.91
C ASN A 61 -12.28 17.54 13.19
N ALA A 62 -13.25 17.70 14.08
CA ALA A 62 -13.07 18.27 15.42
C ALA A 62 -12.46 17.21 16.35
N CYS A 63 -11.13 17.00 16.20
CA CYS A 63 -10.41 15.99 16.95
C CYS A 63 -9.94 16.52 18.30
N ALA A 64 -10.05 15.70 19.36
CA ALA A 64 -9.52 15.97 20.69
C ALA A 64 -8.03 15.61 20.82
N TYR A 65 -7.50 14.78 19.89
CA TYR A 65 -6.12 14.31 19.91
C TYR A 65 -5.19 15.29 19.19
N ASP A 66 -3.93 15.35 19.65
CA ASP A 66 -2.92 16.23 19.08
C ASP A 66 -1.78 15.47 18.36
N CYS A 67 -2.14 14.58 17.44
CA CYS A 67 -1.18 13.86 16.62
C CYS A 67 -0.43 14.84 15.70
N ARG A 68 0.89 15.03 15.90
CA ARG A 68 1.72 16.05 15.23
C ARG A 68 1.73 15.96 13.71
N TYR A 69 1.57 14.75 13.16
CA TYR A 69 1.50 14.51 11.71
C TYR A 69 0.12 14.79 11.09
N CYS A 70 -0.90 15.11 11.90
CA CYS A 70 -2.28 15.21 11.42
C CYS A 70 -2.72 16.66 11.21
N VAL A 71 -3.31 16.95 10.05
CA VAL A 71 -3.88 18.28 9.78
C VAL A 71 -5.05 18.62 10.71
N ASN A 72 -5.79 17.58 11.17
CA ASN A 72 -6.97 17.71 12.02
C ASN A 72 -6.65 17.65 13.53
N ARG A 73 -5.37 17.76 13.95
CA ARG A 73 -4.99 17.77 15.37
C ARG A 73 -5.67 18.91 16.11
N SER A 74 -5.85 18.75 17.41
CA SER A 74 -6.57 19.72 18.25
C SER A 74 -5.94 21.12 18.25
N SER A 75 -4.59 21.20 18.22
CA SER A 75 -3.84 22.45 18.22
C SER A 75 -3.81 23.18 16.88
N ASN A 76 -4.31 22.58 15.79
CA ASN A 76 -4.29 23.22 14.47
C ASN A 76 -5.53 24.06 14.22
N ASP A 77 -5.37 25.30 13.80
CA ASP A 77 -6.45 26.21 13.46
C ASP A 77 -6.94 25.97 12.02
N VAL A 78 -7.87 25.02 11.88
CA VAL A 78 -8.52 24.69 10.60
C VAL A 78 -10.04 24.71 10.76
N PRO A 79 -10.80 24.98 9.70
CA PRO A 79 -12.25 24.90 9.75
C PRO A 79 -12.73 23.55 10.26
N ARG A 80 -13.59 23.55 11.28
CA ARG A 80 -14.12 22.35 11.92
C ARG A 80 -15.57 22.11 11.53
N ALA A 81 -15.89 20.87 11.21
CA ALA A 81 -17.23 20.43 10.92
C ALA A 81 -17.51 19.04 11.53
N THR A 82 -18.77 18.75 11.75
CA THR A 82 -19.24 17.44 12.23
C THR A 82 -20.57 17.15 11.60
N PHE A 83 -20.71 15.98 10.99
CA PHE A 83 -22.00 15.47 10.54
C PHE A 83 -22.79 14.92 11.74
N THR A 84 -24.10 15.10 11.70
CA THR A 84 -24.97 14.21 12.43
C THR A 84 -25.04 12.85 11.72
N PRO A 85 -25.37 11.74 12.42
CA PRO A 85 -25.57 10.45 11.78
C PRO A 85 -26.55 10.49 10.60
N ALA A 86 -27.66 11.22 10.74
CA ALA A 86 -28.66 11.37 9.69
C ALA A 86 -28.14 12.17 8.48
N GLU A 87 -27.41 13.27 8.69
CA GLU A 87 -26.79 14.05 7.60
C GLU A 87 -25.83 13.20 6.77
N LEU A 88 -24.99 12.38 7.43
CA LEU A 88 -24.03 11.51 6.72
C LEU A 88 -24.74 10.42 5.94
N ALA A 89 -25.76 9.80 6.53
CA ALA A 89 -26.55 8.77 5.86
C ALA A 89 -27.27 9.35 4.65
N GLU A 90 -27.96 10.48 4.77
CA GLU A 90 -28.66 11.14 3.67
C GLU A 90 -27.69 11.54 2.54
N LEU A 91 -26.53 12.14 2.89
CA LEU A 91 -25.51 12.49 1.92
C LEU A 91 -25.05 11.26 1.13
N THR A 92 -24.77 10.15 1.81
CA THR A 92 -24.33 8.90 1.20
C THR A 92 -25.39 8.34 0.24
N ILE A 93 -26.64 8.32 0.66
CA ILE A 93 -27.75 7.83 -0.16
C ILE A 93 -27.99 8.72 -1.39
N GLN A 94 -27.90 10.03 -1.25
CA GLN A 94 -28.02 10.95 -2.39
C GLN A 94 -26.91 10.74 -3.43
N PHE A 95 -25.67 10.53 -3.02
CA PHE A 95 -24.56 10.20 -3.92
C PHE A 95 -24.74 8.83 -4.59
N TYR A 96 -25.21 7.84 -3.84
CA TYR A 96 -25.46 6.49 -4.35
C TYR A 96 -26.61 6.49 -5.39
N ARG A 97 -27.76 7.11 -5.08
CA ARG A 97 -28.92 7.21 -5.99
C ARG A 97 -28.58 7.92 -7.29
N ARG A 98 -27.65 8.86 -7.27
CA ARG A 98 -27.13 9.55 -8.48
C ARG A 98 -26.03 8.78 -9.19
N ASN A 99 -25.72 7.58 -8.74
CA ASN A 99 -24.68 6.70 -9.30
C ASN A 99 -23.26 7.33 -9.31
N TYR A 100 -22.95 8.18 -8.32
CA TYR A 100 -21.62 8.75 -8.16
C TYR A 100 -20.69 7.83 -7.39
N ILE A 101 -21.24 6.99 -6.51
CA ILE A 101 -20.54 6.06 -5.65
C ILE A 101 -21.23 4.70 -5.59
N GLU A 102 -20.46 3.69 -5.26
CA GLU A 102 -20.93 2.32 -4.99
C GLU A 102 -20.78 1.96 -3.50
N GLY A 103 -20.16 2.83 -2.69
CA GLY A 103 -19.98 2.60 -1.26
C GLY A 103 -19.47 3.81 -0.50
N LEU A 104 -19.20 3.58 0.79
CA LEU A 104 -18.75 4.58 1.75
C LEU A 104 -17.42 4.16 2.37
N PHE A 105 -16.46 5.10 2.43
CA PHE A 105 -15.27 5.00 3.28
C PHE A 105 -15.39 6.04 4.39
N LEU A 106 -15.63 5.57 5.60
CA LEU A 106 -15.88 6.41 6.76
C LEU A 106 -14.72 6.38 7.75
N SER A 107 -14.21 7.55 8.08
CA SER A 107 -13.29 7.78 9.19
C SER A 107 -13.75 8.96 10.07
N SER A 108 -13.01 9.28 11.11
CA SER A 108 -13.32 10.43 11.97
C SER A 108 -12.09 10.89 12.76
N GLY A 109 -12.02 12.18 13.07
CA GLY A 109 -11.31 12.65 14.24
C GLY A 109 -12.02 12.18 15.51
N VAL A 110 -11.30 12.11 16.62
CA VAL A 110 -11.83 11.66 17.91
C VAL A 110 -12.58 12.80 18.58
N VAL A 111 -13.92 12.70 18.61
CA VAL A 111 -14.79 13.70 19.26
C VAL A 111 -15.06 13.21 20.68
N LYS A 112 -14.62 13.95 21.69
CA LYS A 112 -14.73 13.63 23.14
C LYS A 112 -13.98 12.36 23.54
N SER A 113 -14.37 11.19 23.04
CA SER A 113 -13.75 9.90 23.34
C SER A 113 -13.84 8.93 22.14
N PRO A 114 -13.02 7.86 22.11
CA PRO A 114 -13.12 6.81 21.11
C PRO A 114 -14.52 6.21 21.01
N ASP A 115 -15.10 5.82 22.13
CA ASP A 115 -16.42 5.19 22.19
C ASP A 115 -17.53 6.12 21.71
N TYR A 116 -17.56 7.37 22.18
CA TYR A 116 -18.53 8.36 21.72
C TYR A 116 -18.47 8.56 20.20
N THR A 117 -17.27 8.62 19.65
CA THR A 117 -17.07 8.80 18.22
C THR A 117 -17.53 7.59 17.43
N THR A 118 -17.12 6.39 17.87
CA THR A 118 -17.49 5.13 17.23
C THR A 118 -18.99 4.88 17.28
N GLU A 119 -19.65 5.20 18.39
CA GLU A 119 -21.11 5.06 18.52
C GLU A 119 -21.86 5.93 17.50
N ARG A 120 -21.41 7.18 17.28
CA ARG A 120 -21.99 8.05 16.26
C ARG A 120 -21.76 7.52 14.83
N MET A 121 -20.57 6.97 14.56
CA MET A 121 -20.28 6.31 13.30
C MET A 121 -21.21 5.10 13.08
N ILE A 122 -21.35 4.24 14.12
CA ILE A 122 -22.26 3.09 14.07
C ILE A 122 -23.68 3.54 13.77
N ARG A 123 -24.19 4.58 14.46
CA ARG A 123 -25.55 5.07 14.22
C ARG A 123 -25.76 5.54 12.78
N ALA A 124 -24.79 6.20 12.17
CA ALA A 124 -24.86 6.57 10.75
C ALA A 124 -24.93 5.34 9.82
N LEU A 125 -24.14 4.31 10.12
CA LEU A 125 -24.12 3.06 9.35
C LEU A 125 -25.40 2.22 9.59
N GLU A 126 -25.96 2.22 10.80
CA GLU A 126 -27.24 1.60 11.10
C GLU A 126 -28.39 2.25 10.33
N ILE A 127 -28.43 3.59 10.26
CA ILE A 127 -29.40 4.31 9.43
C ILE A 127 -29.27 3.88 7.95
N LEU A 128 -28.03 3.80 7.43
CA LEU A 128 -27.81 3.33 6.07
C LEU A 128 -28.30 1.90 5.87
N ARG A 129 -27.92 0.95 6.74
CA ARG A 129 -28.25 -0.47 6.58
C ARG A 129 -29.71 -0.79 6.81
N TYR A 130 -30.33 -0.21 7.86
CA TYR A 130 -31.64 -0.64 8.34
C TYR A 130 -32.81 0.31 7.96
N GLU A 131 -32.52 1.61 7.78
CA GLU A 131 -33.56 2.58 7.41
C GLU A 131 -33.58 2.83 5.89
N HIS A 132 -32.42 2.75 5.21
CA HIS A 132 -32.31 2.97 3.75
C HIS A 132 -32.05 1.70 2.95
N ASP A 133 -31.96 0.52 3.58
CA ASP A 133 -31.63 -0.77 2.93
C ASP A 133 -30.37 -0.70 2.04
N PHE A 134 -29.37 0.07 2.48
CA PHE A 134 -28.15 0.29 1.71
C PHE A 134 -27.26 -0.95 1.68
N ASN A 135 -27.15 -1.60 0.55
CA ASN A 135 -26.33 -2.79 0.32
C ASN A 135 -24.95 -2.47 -0.31
N GLY A 136 -24.60 -1.18 -0.49
CA GLY A 136 -23.29 -0.77 -0.99
C GLY A 136 -22.18 -1.11 0.01
N TYR A 137 -20.94 -1.13 -0.51
CA TYR A 137 -19.75 -1.45 0.28
C TYR A 137 -19.48 -0.37 1.34
N ILE A 138 -19.22 -0.79 2.57
CA ILE A 138 -18.85 0.09 3.68
C ILE A 138 -17.50 -0.31 4.27
N HIS A 139 -16.54 0.62 4.21
CA HIS A 139 -15.27 0.53 4.92
C HIS A 139 -15.24 1.55 6.04
N ALA A 140 -15.18 1.11 7.29
CA ALA A 140 -15.12 1.98 8.46
C ALA A 140 -13.74 1.89 9.15
N LYS A 141 -13.21 3.05 9.54
CA LYS A 141 -12.03 3.10 10.42
C LYS A 141 -12.46 2.99 11.88
N THR A 142 -11.96 1.97 12.55
CA THR A 142 -12.11 1.79 13.98
C THR A 142 -11.19 2.76 14.71
N ILE A 143 -11.74 3.53 15.62
CA ILE A 143 -10.96 4.48 16.43
C ILE A 143 -10.12 3.69 17.45
N PRO A 144 -8.80 3.95 17.57
CA PRO A 144 -7.98 3.36 18.63
C PRO A 144 -8.56 3.59 20.01
N GLY A 145 -8.58 2.55 20.85
CA GLY A 145 -9.17 2.62 22.19
C GLY A 145 -10.68 2.38 22.28
N THR A 146 -11.35 2.09 21.15
CA THR A 146 -12.78 1.71 21.15
C THR A 146 -13.01 0.42 21.92
N SER A 147 -14.10 0.38 22.71
CA SER A 147 -14.52 -0.78 23.48
C SER A 147 -14.89 -1.98 22.59
N ALA A 148 -14.74 -3.19 23.13
CA ALA A 148 -15.00 -4.43 22.41
C ALA A 148 -16.45 -4.53 21.91
N GLU A 149 -17.41 -4.08 22.71
CA GLU A 149 -18.82 -4.08 22.34
C GLU A 149 -19.10 -3.23 21.10
N LEU A 150 -18.52 -2.03 21.03
CA LEU A 150 -18.69 -1.14 19.89
C LEU A 150 -17.96 -1.67 18.64
N ILE A 151 -16.82 -2.36 18.79
CA ILE A 151 -16.14 -3.03 17.69
C ILE A 151 -17.04 -4.13 17.11
N GLN A 152 -17.71 -4.92 17.96
CA GLN A 152 -18.65 -5.96 17.51
C GLN A 152 -19.82 -5.33 16.74
N ARG A 153 -20.44 -4.30 17.26
CA ARG A 153 -21.52 -3.59 16.55
C ARG A 153 -21.05 -3.00 15.23
N LEU A 154 -19.89 -2.36 15.21
CA LEU A 154 -19.33 -1.77 14.01
C LEU A 154 -19.06 -2.82 12.92
N GLY A 155 -18.55 -4.00 13.31
CA GLY A 155 -18.24 -5.09 12.39
C GLY A 155 -19.47 -5.72 11.73
N ILE A 156 -20.65 -5.64 12.34
CA ILE A 156 -21.89 -6.13 11.75
C ILE A 156 -22.40 -5.20 10.63
N VAL A 157 -22.22 -3.90 10.76
CA VAL A 157 -22.73 -2.91 9.80
C VAL A 157 -21.71 -2.51 8.72
N ALA A 158 -20.44 -2.84 8.90
CA ALA A 158 -19.37 -2.54 7.96
C ALA A 158 -18.84 -3.83 7.28
N ASP A 159 -18.52 -3.73 5.98
CA ASP A 159 -17.92 -4.85 5.22
C ASP A 159 -16.43 -5.01 5.53
N ARG A 160 -15.73 -3.89 5.78
CA ARG A 160 -14.32 -3.89 6.17
C ARG A 160 -14.08 -2.94 7.32
N LEU A 161 -13.25 -3.38 8.26
CA LEU A 161 -12.73 -2.55 9.32
C LEU A 161 -11.23 -2.27 9.11
N SER A 162 -10.77 -1.11 9.58
CA SER A 162 -9.33 -0.84 9.64
C SER A 162 -8.98 -0.08 10.91
N VAL A 163 -7.90 -0.50 11.54
CA VAL A 163 -7.26 0.23 12.64
C VAL A 163 -5.89 0.67 12.14
N ASN A 164 -5.63 1.97 12.11
CA ASN A 164 -4.34 2.44 11.63
C ASN A 164 -3.23 2.16 12.64
N ILE A 165 -2.14 1.52 12.20
CA ILE A 165 -0.92 1.37 13.02
C ILE A 165 -0.18 2.71 13.16
N GLU A 166 -0.43 3.64 12.23
CA GLU A 166 0.11 4.98 12.10
C GLU A 166 1.61 5.01 11.84
N LEU A 167 2.43 4.59 12.77
CA LEU A 167 3.90 4.70 12.71
C LEU A 167 4.56 3.33 12.94
N PRO A 168 5.79 3.12 12.37
CA PRO A 168 6.44 1.82 12.39
C PRO A 168 6.93 1.38 13.78
N SER A 169 7.11 2.30 14.74
CA SER A 169 7.61 1.98 16.07
C SER A 169 6.82 2.64 17.18
N GLU A 170 6.86 2.05 18.37
CA GLU A 170 6.23 2.60 19.57
C GLU A 170 6.87 3.92 20.00
N GLY A 171 8.19 4.04 19.88
CA GLY A 171 8.90 5.28 20.19
C GLY A 171 8.47 6.43 19.29
N SER A 172 8.27 6.16 18.00
CA SER A 172 7.74 7.14 17.06
C SER A 172 6.27 7.47 17.33
N LEU A 173 5.46 6.47 17.69
CA LEU A 173 4.07 6.67 18.07
C LEU A 173 3.94 7.57 19.29
N THR A 174 4.65 7.28 20.37
CA THR A 174 4.65 8.08 21.62
C THR A 174 5.08 9.52 21.36
N ARG A 175 6.08 9.72 20.49
CA ARG A 175 6.61 11.04 20.17
C ARG A 175 5.66 11.88 19.32
N LEU A 176 4.98 11.28 18.34
CA LEU A 176 4.18 11.99 17.34
C LEU A 176 2.67 11.89 17.56
N ALA A 177 2.18 10.94 18.34
CA ALA A 177 0.78 10.74 18.65
C ALA A 177 0.61 10.36 20.15
N PRO A 178 0.90 11.29 21.08
CA PRO A 178 0.95 11.00 22.52
C PRO A 178 -0.39 10.49 23.10
N ASP A 179 -1.50 10.81 22.45
CA ASP A 179 -2.84 10.35 22.87
C ASP A 179 -3.16 8.92 22.41
N LYS A 180 -2.25 8.23 21.71
CA LYS A 180 -2.44 6.88 21.22
C LYS A 180 -1.39 5.95 21.81
N THR A 181 -1.83 4.81 22.34
CA THR A 181 -0.92 3.76 22.76
C THR A 181 -0.94 2.60 21.76
N LYS A 182 0.14 1.84 21.72
CA LYS A 182 0.24 0.63 20.90
C LYS A 182 -0.87 -0.37 21.29
N LYS A 183 -1.18 -0.48 22.57
CA LYS A 183 -2.25 -1.34 23.08
C LYS A 183 -3.62 -0.95 22.52
N ASP A 184 -3.92 0.35 22.47
CA ASP A 184 -5.18 0.87 21.93
C ASP A 184 -5.36 0.59 20.43
N ILE A 185 -4.28 0.32 19.71
CA ILE A 185 -4.28 -0.04 18.30
C ILE A 185 -4.33 -1.57 18.11
N LEU A 186 -3.46 -2.31 18.78
CA LEU A 186 -3.30 -3.75 18.53
C LEU A 186 -4.45 -4.58 19.13
N ARG A 187 -5.01 -4.15 20.27
CA ARG A 187 -6.16 -4.84 20.87
C ARG A 187 -7.39 -4.85 19.96
N PRO A 188 -7.85 -3.73 19.41
CA PRO A 188 -8.90 -3.74 18.38
C PRO A 188 -8.59 -4.61 17.17
N MET A 189 -7.34 -4.61 16.68
CA MET A 189 -6.94 -5.48 15.57
C MET A 189 -7.13 -6.97 15.91
N GLY A 190 -6.74 -7.39 17.12
CA GLY A 190 -6.97 -8.74 17.63
C GLY A 190 -8.46 -9.10 17.68
N GLN A 191 -9.27 -8.21 18.24
CA GLN A 191 -10.73 -8.39 18.34
C GLN A 191 -11.40 -8.50 16.98
N ILE A 192 -10.99 -7.67 16.00
CA ILE A 192 -11.52 -7.76 14.63
C ILE A 192 -11.10 -9.08 13.97
N ARG A 193 -9.83 -9.51 14.12
CA ARG A 193 -9.36 -10.82 13.63
C ARG A 193 -10.24 -11.95 14.14
N ASP A 194 -10.50 -11.96 15.45
CA ASP A 194 -11.22 -13.05 16.09
C ASP A 194 -12.70 -13.02 15.70
N GLY A 195 -13.35 -11.85 15.68
CA GLY A 195 -14.70 -11.70 15.17
C GLY A 195 -14.88 -12.12 13.70
N VAL A 196 -13.92 -11.83 12.83
CA VAL A 196 -13.92 -12.31 11.43
C VAL A 196 -13.80 -13.83 11.37
N LYS A 197 -12.93 -14.44 12.20
CA LYS A 197 -12.76 -15.90 12.24
C LYS A 197 -14.01 -16.59 12.77
N GLU A 198 -14.59 -16.08 13.83
CA GLU A 198 -15.83 -16.57 14.44
C GLU A 198 -16.99 -16.49 13.43
N SER A 199 -17.25 -15.32 12.86
CA SER A 199 -18.30 -15.14 11.86
C SER A 199 -18.16 -16.09 10.66
N ARG A 200 -16.94 -16.37 10.20
CA ARG A 200 -16.71 -17.37 9.12
C ARG A 200 -17.09 -18.78 9.55
N ARG A 201 -16.84 -19.16 10.81
CA ARG A 201 -17.26 -20.48 11.33
C ARG A 201 -18.77 -20.56 11.45
N ASP A 202 -19.40 -19.51 11.97
CA ASP A 202 -20.86 -19.42 12.14
C ASP A 202 -21.58 -19.50 10.79
N LEU A 203 -21.10 -18.82 9.77
CA LEU A 203 -21.68 -18.86 8.41
C LEU A 203 -21.59 -20.25 7.75
N VAL A 204 -20.64 -21.09 8.16
CA VAL A 204 -20.59 -22.51 7.72
C VAL A 204 -21.74 -23.29 8.34
N VAL A 205 -22.06 -23.04 9.61
CA VAL A 205 -23.11 -23.76 10.36
C VAL A 205 -24.49 -23.12 10.10
N TYR A 206 -24.56 -21.81 10.17
CA TYR A 206 -25.78 -21.00 10.09
C TYR A 206 -25.69 -20.04 8.91
N LYS A 207 -26.22 -20.42 7.76
CA LYS A 207 -26.14 -19.63 6.50
C LYS A 207 -26.72 -18.21 6.60
N LYS A 208 -27.54 -17.93 7.62
CA LYS A 208 -28.17 -16.61 7.87
C LYS A 208 -27.55 -15.88 9.05
N ALA A 209 -26.43 -16.36 9.61
CA ALA A 209 -25.73 -15.62 10.66
C ALA A 209 -25.27 -14.24 10.11
N PRO A 210 -25.28 -13.20 10.95
CA PRO A 210 -24.77 -11.90 10.56
C PRO A 210 -23.29 -12.01 10.18
N ALA A 211 -22.92 -11.46 9.01
CA ALA A 211 -21.52 -11.37 8.63
C ALA A 211 -20.83 -10.27 9.45
N PHE A 212 -19.67 -10.57 10.00
CA PHE A 212 -18.83 -9.59 10.69
C PHE A 212 -17.66 -9.22 9.79
N ALA A 213 -17.56 -7.96 9.38
CA ALA A 213 -16.49 -7.40 8.53
C ALA A 213 -16.05 -8.39 7.43
N ALA A 214 -16.98 -8.84 6.59
CA ALA A 214 -16.81 -9.95 5.63
C ALA A 214 -15.59 -9.77 4.70
N ALA A 215 -15.24 -8.51 4.36
CA ALA A 215 -14.06 -8.17 3.58
C ALA A 215 -12.77 -8.11 4.43
N GLY A 216 -12.84 -8.45 5.73
CA GLY A 216 -11.71 -8.52 6.65
C GLY A 216 -11.21 -7.16 7.12
N GLN A 217 -9.98 -7.13 7.62
CA GLN A 217 -9.38 -5.92 8.15
C GLN A 217 -8.16 -5.45 7.35
N ALA A 218 -7.85 -4.17 7.49
CA ALA A 218 -6.68 -3.51 6.93
C ALA A 218 -6.05 -2.55 7.94
N THR A 219 -4.86 -2.04 7.66
CA THR A 219 -4.21 -0.98 8.43
C THR A 219 -3.53 0.02 7.50
N GLN A 220 -3.13 1.16 8.05
CA GLN A 220 -2.35 2.18 7.34
C GLN A 220 -1.15 2.58 8.17
N MET A 221 -0.03 2.83 7.49
CA MET A 221 1.24 3.26 8.05
C MET A 221 1.76 4.49 7.31
N ILE A 222 2.19 5.49 8.05
CA ILE A 222 2.78 6.72 7.52
C ILE A 222 4.27 6.48 7.28
N ILE A 223 4.76 6.85 6.10
CA ILE A 223 6.13 6.60 5.65
C ILE A 223 6.89 7.91 5.49
N GLY A 224 8.06 8.02 6.10
CA GLY A 224 8.93 9.19 5.98
C GLY A 224 8.63 10.30 6.98
N ALA A 225 7.70 10.12 7.90
CA ALA A 225 7.55 11.02 9.07
C ALA A 225 8.59 10.73 10.16
N THR A 226 9.20 9.55 10.12
CA THR A 226 10.10 9.02 11.14
C THR A 226 11.24 8.23 10.49
N PRO A 227 12.37 8.02 11.20
CA PRO A 227 13.61 7.53 10.60
C PRO A 227 13.69 6.01 10.41
N GLU A 228 12.63 5.26 10.70
CA GLU A 228 12.68 3.80 10.56
C GLU A 228 13.01 3.37 9.13
N THR A 229 13.83 2.32 9.05
CA THR A 229 14.29 1.75 7.78
C THR A 229 13.18 1.01 7.04
N ASP A 230 13.33 0.82 5.73
CA ASP A 230 12.37 0.05 4.93
C ASP A 230 12.28 -1.40 5.38
N TYR A 231 13.41 -1.99 5.79
CA TYR A 231 13.47 -3.34 6.37
C TYR A 231 12.56 -3.47 7.60
N ARG A 232 12.63 -2.53 8.55
CA ARG A 232 11.74 -2.53 9.73
C ARG A 232 10.28 -2.39 9.34
N ILE A 233 9.98 -1.58 8.33
CA ILE A 233 8.61 -1.37 7.85
C ILE A 233 8.04 -2.66 7.24
N ILE A 234 8.79 -3.35 6.35
CA ILE A 234 8.28 -4.58 5.73
C ILE A 234 8.24 -5.76 6.70
N SER A 235 9.18 -5.85 7.66
CA SER A 235 9.17 -6.86 8.73
C SER A 235 7.97 -6.67 9.66
N LEU A 236 7.64 -5.42 10.02
CA LEU A 236 6.41 -5.12 10.76
C LEU A 236 5.16 -5.50 9.94
N ALA A 237 5.12 -5.16 8.65
CA ALA A 237 4.00 -5.52 7.79
C ALA A 237 3.81 -7.04 7.70
N SER A 238 4.90 -7.80 7.54
CA SER A 238 4.89 -9.28 7.56
C SER A 238 4.31 -9.82 8.87
N SER A 239 4.76 -9.28 10.01
CA SER A 239 4.23 -9.65 11.33
C SER A 239 2.74 -9.32 11.48
N LEU A 240 2.29 -8.17 10.98
CA LEU A 240 0.89 -7.78 11.02
C LEU A 240 0.01 -8.69 10.14
N TYR A 241 0.48 -9.12 8.99
CA TYR A 241 -0.22 -10.10 8.14
C TYR A 241 -0.39 -11.43 8.85
N SER A 242 0.68 -11.97 9.43
CA SER A 242 0.67 -13.29 10.08
C SER A 242 -0.15 -13.31 11.36
N HIS A 243 -0.05 -12.28 12.22
CA HIS A 243 -0.70 -12.28 13.53
C HIS A 243 -2.15 -11.79 13.51
N TYR A 244 -2.48 -10.84 12.63
CA TYR A 244 -3.79 -10.20 12.62
C TYR A 244 -4.67 -10.55 11.41
N ASP A 245 -4.25 -11.47 10.53
CA ASP A 245 -4.97 -11.86 9.28
C ASP A 245 -5.37 -10.63 8.45
N LEU A 246 -4.50 -9.62 8.38
CA LEU A 246 -4.77 -8.42 7.60
C LEU A 246 -4.91 -8.76 6.12
N LYS A 247 -5.82 -8.07 5.44
CA LYS A 247 -5.95 -8.17 3.98
C LYS A 247 -5.02 -7.22 3.27
N ARG A 248 -4.67 -6.10 3.90
CA ARG A 248 -3.75 -5.11 3.33
C ARG A 248 -3.14 -4.19 4.39
N VAL A 249 -1.89 -3.87 4.21
CA VAL A 249 -1.22 -2.71 4.81
C VAL A 249 -1.18 -1.61 3.75
N PHE A 250 -1.68 -0.42 4.09
CA PHE A 250 -1.57 0.77 3.25
C PHE A 250 -0.39 1.59 3.72
N TYR A 251 0.49 1.93 2.80
CA TYR A 251 1.60 2.85 3.03
C TYR A 251 1.21 4.22 2.52
N SER A 252 1.50 5.26 3.30
CA SER A 252 1.18 6.65 2.95
C SER A 252 2.41 7.50 3.13
N ALA A 253 2.97 8.02 2.04
CA ALA A 253 4.05 8.99 2.09
C ALA A 253 3.61 10.20 2.91
N TYR A 254 4.41 10.58 3.89
CA TYR A 254 4.14 11.73 4.74
C TYR A 254 4.17 13.03 3.93
N ILE A 255 3.11 13.80 4.05
CA ILE A 255 3.01 15.14 3.50
C ILE A 255 3.17 16.10 4.68
N PRO A 256 4.20 16.94 4.71
CA PRO A 256 4.40 17.91 5.79
C PRO A 256 3.21 18.88 5.91
N VAL A 257 2.61 18.94 7.09
CA VAL A 257 1.45 19.78 7.40
C VAL A 257 1.68 20.69 8.61
N ALA A 258 2.87 20.60 9.21
CA ALA A 258 3.23 21.36 10.39
C ALA A 258 4.75 21.39 10.56
N GLU A 259 5.25 22.46 11.16
CA GLU A 259 6.64 22.61 11.57
C GLU A 259 6.82 22.09 13.00
N TYR A 260 7.59 21.01 13.12
CA TYR A 260 8.04 20.46 14.40
C TYR A 260 9.44 19.88 14.21
N ASP A 261 10.31 20.09 15.19
CA ASP A 261 11.69 19.55 15.20
C ASP A 261 11.75 18.02 15.03
N THR A 262 10.63 17.36 15.30
CA THR A 262 10.49 15.88 15.25
C THR A 262 9.90 15.38 13.93
N LEU A 263 9.59 16.24 13.00
CA LEU A 263 9.02 15.94 11.69
C LEU A 263 9.90 16.54 10.58
N PRO A 264 9.85 15.98 9.37
CA PRO A 264 10.47 16.62 8.20
C PRO A 264 9.98 18.05 7.99
N ALA A 265 10.87 18.93 7.52
CA ALA A 265 10.57 20.32 7.22
C ALA A 265 9.39 20.46 6.24
N ILE A 266 8.69 21.59 6.30
CA ILE A 266 7.44 21.82 5.54
C ILE A 266 7.63 21.75 4.01
N ASP A 267 8.82 22.07 3.52
CA ASP A 267 9.21 22.04 2.12
C ASP A 267 9.72 20.66 1.66
N THR A 268 9.85 19.69 2.58
CA THR A 268 10.29 18.33 2.26
C THR A 268 9.29 17.64 1.33
N LYS A 269 9.78 17.15 0.20
CA LYS A 269 8.94 16.42 -0.75
C LYS A 269 8.52 15.06 -0.16
N PRO A 270 7.24 14.68 -0.28
CA PRO A 270 6.77 13.36 0.14
C PRO A 270 7.58 12.24 -0.53
N PRO A 271 7.98 11.20 0.22
CA PRO A 271 8.83 10.11 -0.31
C PRO A 271 8.03 9.10 -1.16
N LEU A 272 7.45 9.55 -2.27
CA LEU A 272 6.56 8.77 -3.13
C LEU A 272 7.24 7.53 -3.74
N LEU A 273 8.53 7.63 -4.09
CA LEU A 273 9.28 6.47 -4.59
C LEU A 273 9.42 5.39 -3.53
N ARG A 274 9.68 5.79 -2.28
CA ARG A 274 9.77 4.88 -1.13
C ARG A 274 8.44 4.20 -0.86
N GLU A 275 7.34 4.95 -0.86
CA GLU A 275 5.98 4.41 -0.77
C GLU A 275 5.73 3.37 -1.87
N HIS A 276 6.08 3.71 -3.13
CA HIS A 276 5.92 2.80 -4.26
C HIS A 276 6.75 1.52 -4.10
N ARG A 277 8.00 1.59 -3.63
CA ARG A 277 8.85 0.43 -3.36
C ARG A 277 8.28 -0.47 -2.26
N LEU A 278 7.72 0.13 -1.21
CA LEU A 278 7.03 -0.59 -0.13
C LEU A 278 5.82 -1.37 -0.67
N TYR A 279 4.99 -0.75 -1.53
CA TYR A 279 3.90 -1.48 -2.19
C TYR A 279 4.39 -2.61 -3.09
N GLN A 280 5.51 -2.44 -3.78
CA GLN A 280 6.10 -3.50 -4.59
C GLN A 280 6.59 -4.66 -3.71
N ALA A 281 7.27 -4.38 -2.61
CA ALA A 281 7.71 -5.39 -1.65
C ALA A 281 6.54 -6.11 -0.97
N ASP A 282 5.52 -5.37 -0.54
CA ASP A 282 4.28 -5.91 -0.01
C ASP A 282 3.62 -6.90 -0.99
N PHE A 283 3.63 -6.56 -2.27
CA PHE A 283 3.11 -7.43 -3.31
C PHE A 283 3.96 -8.70 -3.49
N LEU A 284 5.29 -8.60 -3.37
CA LEU A 284 6.19 -9.76 -3.38
C LEU A 284 5.91 -10.70 -2.22
N MET A 285 5.76 -10.18 -1.02
CA MET A 285 5.45 -11.00 0.16
C MET A 285 4.10 -11.73 -0.01
N ARG A 286 3.05 -11.01 -0.41
CA ARG A 286 1.68 -11.58 -0.45
C ARG A 286 1.38 -12.47 -1.65
N GLN A 287 2.00 -12.24 -2.80
CA GLN A 287 1.66 -12.90 -4.06
C GLN A 287 2.77 -13.78 -4.63
N TYR A 288 4.00 -13.56 -4.24
CA TYR A 288 5.16 -14.29 -4.75
C TYR A 288 5.86 -15.10 -3.67
N HIS A 289 5.37 -15.03 -2.41
CA HIS A 289 5.88 -15.78 -1.28
C HIS A 289 7.36 -15.48 -0.97
N PHE A 290 7.74 -14.20 -1.06
CA PHE A 290 9.00 -13.73 -0.54
C PHE A 290 8.86 -13.45 0.95
N ASP A 291 9.87 -13.79 1.72
CA ASP A 291 9.99 -13.35 3.10
C ASP A 291 10.56 -11.93 3.15
N ALA A 292 10.25 -11.17 4.20
CA ALA A 292 10.76 -9.82 4.37
C ALA A 292 12.29 -9.80 4.40
N ASP A 293 12.90 -10.78 5.09
CA ASP A 293 14.35 -10.93 5.24
C ASP A 293 15.07 -11.34 3.95
N GLU A 294 14.33 -11.85 2.95
CA GLU A 294 14.86 -12.08 1.61
C GLU A 294 14.93 -10.78 0.78
N ILE A 295 14.01 -9.85 1.02
CA ILE A 295 13.89 -8.61 0.25
C ILE A 295 14.87 -7.57 0.72
N LEU A 296 15.01 -7.40 2.04
CA LEU A 296 15.92 -6.48 2.73
C LEU A 296 16.48 -7.15 3.99
N SER A 297 17.57 -6.62 4.53
CA SER A 297 18.19 -7.10 5.78
C SER A 297 18.63 -5.93 6.66
N GLU A 298 19.16 -6.20 7.84
CA GLU A 298 19.72 -5.17 8.71
C GLU A 298 20.95 -4.50 8.09
N GLU A 299 21.74 -5.24 7.29
CA GLU A 299 22.94 -4.74 6.61
C GLU A 299 22.56 -3.90 5.37
N ALA A 300 21.44 -4.23 4.71
CA ALA A 300 20.93 -3.50 3.54
C ALA A 300 19.46 -3.11 3.76
N PRO A 301 19.20 -2.13 4.68
CA PRO A 301 17.87 -1.90 5.19
C PRO A 301 16.98 -1.00 4.32
N SER A 302 17.49 -0.47 3.22
CA SER A 302 16.79 0.49 2.36
C SER A 302 16.61 -0.02 0.93
N PHE A 303 15.48 0.34 0.30
CA PHE A 303 15.24 0.00 -1.08
C PHE A 303 16.17 0.72 -2.05
N ASN A 304 16.56 0.00 -3.08
CA ASN A 304 17.32 0.57 -4.19
C ASN A 304 16.44 1.61 -4.95
N PRO A 305 16.92 2.85 -5.17
CA PRO A 305 16.16 3.87 -5.88
C PRO A 305 15.98 3.55 -7.37
N TYR A 306 16.89 2.83 -7.99
CA TYR A 306 16.90 2.55 -9.43
C TYR A 306 16.23 1.22 -9.81
N LEU A 307 16.33 0.19 -8.95
CA LEU A 307 15.75 -1.12 -9.16
C LEU A 307 14.48 -1.32 -8.35
N ASP A 308 13.51 -2.02 -8.93
CA ASP A 308 12.41 -2.53 -8.13
C ASP A 308 12.90 -3.67 -7.19
N PRO A 309 12.18 -3.94 -6.08
CA PRO A 309 12.64 -4.90 -5.08
C PRO A 309 12.93 -6.30 -5.63
N LYS A 310 12.18 -6.77 -6.64
CA LYS A 310 12.39 -8.08 -7.26
C LYS A 310 13.64 -8.12 -8.13
N CYS A 311 13.86 -7.08 -8.91
CA CYS A 311 15.10 -6.94 -9.69
C CYS A 311 16.31 -6.79 -8.77
N ASN A 312 16.20 -6.01 -7.70
CA ASN A 312 17.26 -5.85 -6.73
C ASN A 312 17.62 -7.20 -6.06
N TRP A 313 16.62 -7.95 -5.60
CA TRP A 313 16.83 -9.29 -5.07
C TRP A 313 17.55 -10.21 -6.07
N ALA A 314 17.07 -10.25 -7.33
CA ALA A 314 17.63 -11.12 -8.35
C ALA A 314 19.10 -10.81 -8.66
N VAL A 315 19.47 -9.53 -8.75
CA VAL A 315 20.86 -9.11 -8.96
C VAL A 315 21.77 -9.49 -7.79
N HIS A 316 21.26 -9.50 -6.56
CA HIS A 316 22.04 -9.95 -5.39
C HIS A 316 22.09 -11.47 -5.25
N ASN A 317 21.16 -12.20 -5.92
CA ASN A 317 21.09 -13.65 -5.89
C ASN A 317 21.38 -14.27 -7.28
N MET A 318 22.40 -13.78 -8.00
CA MET A 318 22.77 -14.28 -9.33
C MET A 318 23.16 -15.77 -9.34
N TRP A 319 23.53 -16.34 -8.20
CA TRP A 319 23.78 -17.78 -8.03
C TRP A 319 22.53 -18.64 -8.28
N PHE A 320 21.33 -18.09 -8.06
CA PHE A 320 20.05 -18.74 -8.34
C PHE A 320 19.72 -18.80 -9.84
N PHE A 321 20.34 -17.95 -10.63
CA PHE A 321 20.06 -17.78 -12.05
C PHE A 321 21.19 -18.36 -12.94
N PRO A 322 20.87 -18.74 -14.20
CA PRO A 322 19.58 -18.61 -14.89
C PRO A 322 18.60 -19.76 -14.56
N VAL A 323 17.30 -19.44 -14.57
CA VAL A 323 16.20 -20.40 -14.34
C VAL A 323 15.73 -20.96 -15.70
N ASP A 324 15.70 -22.28 -15.88
CA ASP A 324 15.15 -22.92 -17.08
C ASP A 324 13.61 -22.88 -17.05
N VAL A 325 13.01 -22.05 -17.90
CA VAL A 325 11.54 -21.90 -17.97
C VAL A 325 10.83 -23.19 -18.36
N ASN A 326 11.53 -24.13 -19.03
CA ASN A 326 10.96 -25.38 -19.48
C ASN A 326 11.00 -26.50 -18.41
N ALA A 327 11.78 -26.30 -17.33
CA ALA A 327 11.96 -27.32 -16.29
C ALA A 327 11.60 -26.82 -14.88
N ALA A 328 11.86 -25.57 -14.56
CA ALA A 328 11.79 -25.01 -13.21
C ALA A 328 10.41 -25.12 -12.55
N ALA A 329 10.37 -25.21 -11.22
CA ALA A 329 9.15 -25.14 -10.45
C ALA A 329 8.45 -23.78 -10.61
N LYS A 330 7.15 -23.71 -10.32
CA LYS A 330 6.41 -22.46 -10.42
C LYS A 330 6.96 -21.41 -9.45
N GLU A 331 7.37 -21.83 -8.30
CA GLU A 331 7.97 -21.05 -7.22
C GLU A 331 9.27 -20.39 -7.70
N ASP A 332 10.12 -21.11 -8.43
CA ASP A 332 11.35 -20.59 -9.01
C ASP A 332 11.06 -19.57 -10.11
N LEU A 333 10.05 -19.84 -10.95
CA LEU A 333 9.60 -18.89 -11.96
C LEU A 333 9.10 -17.57 -11.34
N LEU A 334 8.49 -17.64 -10.16
CA LEU A 334 8.05 -16.46 -9.42
C LEU A 334 9.23 -15.61 -8.91
N ARG A 335 10.43 -16.17 -8.78
CA ARG A 335 11.65 -15.42 -8.41
C ARG A 335 12.20 -14.58 -9.57
N VAL A 336 11.89 -14.96 -10.82
CA VAL A 336 12.42 -14.29 -12.02
C VAL A 336 11.79 -12.91 -12.23
N PRO A 337 12.59 -11.81 -12.33
CA PRO A 337 12.09 -10.51 -12.74
C PRO A 337 11.35 -10.56 -14.08
N GLY A 338 10.18 -9.90 -14.15
CA GLY A 338 9.38 -9.92 -15.39
C GLY A 338 8.44 -11.11 -15.55
N ILE A 339 8.47 -12.10 -14.64
CA ILE A 339 7.50 -13.20 -14.57
C ILE A 339 6.61 -12.98 -13.34
N GLY A 340 5.31 -12.79 -13.57
CA GLY A 340 4.30 -12.64 -12.53
C GLY A 340 3.53 -13.94 -12.29
N PRO A 341 2.60 -13.99 -11.29
CA PRO A 341 1.84 -15.20 -10.96
C PRO A 341 1.06 -15.79 -12.14
N LEU A 342 0.43 -14.95 -12.95
CA LEU A 342 -0.26 -15.37 -14.18
C LEU A 342 0.74 -15.88 -15.23
N GLY A 343 1.87 -15.18 -15.42
CA GLY A 343 2.94 -15.59 -16.33
C GLY A 343 3.51 -16.95 -15.96
N ALA A 344 3.86 -17.15 -14.69
CA ALA A 344 4.37 -18.43 -14.19
C ALA A 344 3.36 -19.57 -14.41
N SER A 345 2.08 -19.36 -14.10
CA SER A 345 1.04 -20.35 -14.33
C SER A 345 0.85 -20.69 -15.80
N ARG A 346 0.90 -19.68 -16.69
CA ARG A 346 0.82 -19.89 -18.14
C ARG A 346 2.06 -20.61 -18.70
N ILE A 347 3.26 -20.31 -18.19
CA ILE A 347 4.49 -21.02 -18.56
C ILE A 347 4.35 -22.52 -18.21
N VAL A 348 3.97 -22.83 -16.96
CA VAL A 348 3.78 -24.23 -16.52
C VAL A 348 2.73 -24.97 -17.34
N ALA A 349 1.68 -24.29 -17.79
CA ALA A 349 0.68 -24.90 -18.68
C ALA A 349 1.23 -25.09 -20.11
N ALA A 350 1.81 -24.06 -20.70
CA ALA A 350 2.24 -24.05 -22.09
C ALA A 350 3.40 -25.01 -22.38
N ARG A 351 4.37 -25.16 -21.48
CA ARG A 351 5.51 -26.10 -21.67
C ARG A 351 5.12 -27.58 -21.74
N ARG A 352 3.86 -27.93 -21.36
CA ARG A 352 3.34 -29.29 -21.53
C ARG A 352 3.08 -29.65 -23.00
N THR A 353 2.87 -28.65 -23.85
CA THR A 353 2.58 -28.83 -25.29
C THR A 353 3.81 -28.66 -26.17
N GLY A 354 4.88 -28.07 -25.66
CA GLY A 354 6.12 -27.85 -26.39
C GLY A 354 7.12 -27.00 -25.61
N ARG A 355 8.38 -27.05 -26.01
CA ARG A 355 9.42 -26.21 -25.39
C ARG A 355 9.22 -24.75 -25.77
N LEU A 356 9.38 -23.88 -24.78
CA LEU A 356 9.15 -22.45 -24.90
C LEU A 356 10.46 -21.72 -25.21
N GLY A 357 10.42 -20.88 -26.25
CA GLY A 357 11.44 -19.90 -26.58
C GLY A 357 11.01 -18.49 -26.19
N MET A 358 11.83 -17.49 -26.51
CA MET A 358 11.57 -16.08 -26.21
C MET A 358 10.26 -15.56 -26.85
N ALA A 359 9.96 -16.02 -28.07
CA ALA A 359 8.76 -15.60 -28.79
C ALA A 359 7.47 -16.09 -28.09
N GLU A 360 7.45 -17.33 -27.62
CA GLU A 360 6.34 -17.91 -26.87
C GLU A 360 6.16 -17.20 -25.52
N LEU A 361 7.25 -16.92 -24.81
CA LEU A 361 7.22 -16.18 -23.55
C LEU A 361 6.62 -14.77 -23.71
N LYS A 362 6.95 -14.08 -24.81
CA LYS A 362 6.36 -12.78 -25.14
C LYS A 362 4.84 -12.88 -25.33
N LYS A 363 4.36 -13.91 -26.05
CA LYS A 363 2.92 -14.18 -26.26
C LYS A 363 2.19 -14.49 -24.94
N ILE A 364 2.87 -15.18 -24.02
CA ILE A 364 2.35 -15.49 -22.66
C ILE A 364 2.17 -14.22 -21.81
N GLY A 365 2.91 -13.15 -22.13
CA GLY A 365 2.90 -11.89 -21.39
C GLY A 365 4.06 -11.72 -20.41
N VAL A 366 5.17 -12.46 -20.61
CA VAL A 366 6.42 -12.25 -19.85
C VAL A 366 7.07 -10.94 -20.27
N VAL A 367 7.51 -10.15 -19.30
CA VAL A 367 8.23 -8.88 -19.52
C VAL A 367 9.70 -9.19 -19.87
N LEU A 368 9.95 -9.53 -21.14
CA LEU A 368 11.26 -10.01 -21.59
C LEU A 368 12.41 -9.03 -21.36
N LYS A 369 12.17 -7.71 -21.42
CA LYS A 369 13.19 -6.68 -21.14
C LYS A 369 13.82 -6.82 -19.73
N ARG A 370 13.15 -7.54 -18.82
CA ARG A 370 13.66 -7.88 -17.49
C ARG A 370 14.06 -9.35 -17.38
N ALA A 371 13.20 -10.26 -17.87
CA ALA A 371 13.36 -11.69 -17.67
C ALA A 371 14.57 -12.29 -18.42
N GLN A 372 14.91 -11.77 -19.59
CA GLN A 372 15.93 -12.34 -20.47
C GLN A 372 17.33 -12.54 -19.84
N TYR A 373 17.65 -11.78 -18.80
CA TYR A 373 18.94 -11.87 -18.10
C TYR A 373 18.98 -12.97 -17.04
N PHE A 374 17.83 -13.57 -16.75
CA PHE A 374 17.63 -14.47 -15.61
C PHE A 374 17.06 -15.84 -16.00
N ILE A 375 16.82 -16.10 -17.31
CA ILE A 375 16.15 -17.33 -17.76
C ILE A 375 16.94 -18.06 -18.85
N LEU A 376 16.72 -19.38 -18.90
CA LEU A 376 17.05 -20.22 -20.05
C LEU A 376 15.78 -20.58 -20.79
N THR A 377 15.83 -20.52 -22.12
CA THR A 377 14.75 -20.85 -23.05
C THR A 377 15.22 -21.87 -24.09
N ALA A 378 14.31 -22.41 -24.89
CA ALA A 378 14.67 -23.39 -25.93
C ALA A 378 15.63 -22.83 -27.01
N ASP A 379 15.55 -21.54 -27.27
CA ASP A 379 16.33 -20.77 -28.23
C ASP A 379 17.45 -19.93 -27.59
N PHE A 380 17.78 -20.20 -26.31
CA PHE A 380 18.85 -19.47 -25.63
C PHE A 380 20.23 -19.85 -26.19
N PRO A 381 21.08 -18.87 -26.57
CA PRO A 381 22.40 -19.16 -27.13
C PRO A 381 23.29 -19.92 -26.16
N ALA A 382 23.88 -21.03 -26.62
CA ALA A 382 24.78 -21.83 -25.81
C ALA A 382 26.00 -21.00 -25.38
N GLY A 383 26.36 -21.06 -24.11
CA GLY A 383 27.53 -20.38 -23.56
C GLY A 383 27.32 -18.90 -23.17
N LEU A 384 26.18 -18.30 -23.48
CA LEU A 384 25.89 -16.94 -23.04
C LEU A 384 25.60 -16.93 -21.53
N ARG A 385 26.32 -16.11 -20.78
CA ARG A 385 26.08 -15.84 -19.37
C ARG A 385 26.10 -14.34 -19.11
N PHE A 386 25.18 -13.88 -18.31
CA PHE A 386 25.15 -12.49 -17.87
C PHE A 386 25.86 -12.36 -16.52
N SER A 387 26.84 -11.46 -16.43
CA SER A 387 27.42 -11.10 -15.13
C SER A 387 26.46 -10.20 -14.34
N LYS A 388 26.71 -10.07 -13.03
CA LYS A 388 25.96 -9.14 -12.18
C LYS A 388 26.04 -7.72 -12.74
N GLU A 389 27.22 -7.28 -13.13
CA GLU A 389 27.50 -5.93 -13.62
C GLU A 389 26.79 -5.64 -14.96
N THR A 390 26.85 -6.57 -15.91
CA THR A 390 26.16 -6.42 -17.20
C THR A 390 24.64 -6.41 -17.03
N THR A 391 24.12 -7.27 -16.15
CA THR A 391 22.69 -7.34 -15.84
C THR A 391 22.23 -6.05 -15.18
N LEU A 392 22.97 -5.55 -14.19
CA LEU A 392 22.65 -4.31 -13.47
C LEU A 392 22.57 -3.11 -14.43
N ARG A 393 23.59 -2.95 -15.29
CA ARG A 393 23.60 -1.87 -16.30
C ARG A 393 22.40 -1.95 -17.23
N ALA A 394 22.10 -3.13 -17.75
CA ALA A 394 20.99 -3.33 -18.67
C ALA A 394 19.60 -3.10 -18.02
N LEU A 395 19.48 -3.30 -16.71
CA LEU A 395 18.23 -3.03 -15.97
C LEU A 395 18.06 -1.55 -15.64
N ILE A 396 19.15 -0.82 -15.36
CA ILE A 396 19.12 0.60 -14.99
C ILE A 396 19.04 1.47 -16.24
N ASP A 397 19.84 1.19 -17.25
CA ASP A 397 19.86 1.90 -18.52
C ASP A 397 19.71 0.94 -19.71
N PRO A 398 18.47 0.61 -20.09
CA PRO A 398 18.22 -0.24 -21.23
C PRO A 398 18.71 0.33 -22.56
N GLY A 399 18.88 1.66 -22.66
CA GLY A 399 19.40 2.35 -23.86
C GLY A 399 20.88 2.11 -24.09
N ALA A 400 21.68 2.12 -23.03
CA ALA A 400 23.12 1.85 -23.11
C ALA A 400 23.43 0.42 -23.60
N TYR A 401 22.50 -0.52 -23.42
CA TYR A 401 22.68 -1.92 -23.82
C TYR A 401 22.28 -2.20 -25.29
N THR A 402 21.37 -1.42 -25.85
CA THR A 402 21.00 -1.49 -27.27
C THR A 402 22.09 -0.92 -28.18
N LEU A 403 22.90 -0.01 -27.67
CA LEU A 403 24.07 0.54 -28.33
C LEU A 403 25.23 -0.47 -28.45
N GLY A 404 25.22 -1.59 -27.76
CA GLY A 404 26.22 -2.67 -27.85
C GLY A 404 26.18 -3.48 -29.16
N ARG A 405 25.32 -3.12 -30.12
CA ARG A 405 25.39 -3.59 -31.52
C ARG A 405 26.21 -2.67 -32.43
N GLU A 406 26.47 -1.46 -31.98
CA GLU A 406 27.41 -0.57 -32.66
C GLU A 406 28.76 -0.72 -31.96
N GLN A 407 29.74 -1.08 -32.76
CA GLN A 407 31.13 -1.24 -32.46
C GLN A 407 31.59 -0.20 -31.42
N LEU A 408 32.02 -0.65 -30.26
CA LEU A 408 32.68 0.20 -29.26
C LEU A 408 33.80 0.94 -29.97
N SER A 409 33.70 2.25 -30.08
CA SER A 409 34.79 3.09 -30.57
C SER A 409 35.99 2.86 -29.65
N LEU A 410 37.10 2.42 -30.24
CA LEU A 410 38.36 2.18 -29.54
C LEU A 410 38.97 3.44 -28.91
N PHE A 411 38.29 4.60 -29.01
CA PHE A 411 38.81 5.92 -28.68
C PHE A 411 37.94 6.76 -27.76
N GLU A 412 36.81 6.25 -27.27
CA GLU A 412 36.05 6.97 -26.24
C GLU A 412 36.55 6.58 -24.84
N PRO A 413 36.89 7.58 -23.99
CA PRO A 413 37.25 7.28 -22.61
C PRO A 413 36.05 6.67 -21.92
N VAL A 414 36.23 5.44 -21.46
CA VAL A 414 35.24 4.76 -20.60
C VAL A 414 35.03 5.66 -19.38
N ALA A 415 33.82 6.17 -19.20
CA ALA A 415 33.46 6.84 -17.97
C ALA A 415 33.84 5.95 -16.77
N PRO A 416 34.41 6.51 -15.70
CA PRO A 416 34.91 5.71 -14.59
C PRO A 416 33.82 4.75 -14.13
N MET A 417 34.15 3.46 -14.11
CA MET A 417 33.27 2.42 -13.58
C MET A 417 32.98 2.77 -12.12
N LEU A 418 31.71 3.03 -11.81
CA LEU A 418 31.27 2.99 -10.43
C LEU A 418 31.53 1.56 -9.92
N THR A 419 32.42 1.42 -8.98
CA THR A 419 32.72 0.13 -8.35
C THR A 419 31.52 -0.25 -7.48
N GLY A 420 31.36 -1.54 -7.14
CA GLY A 420 30.28 -1.97 -6.26
C GLY A 420 30.25 -1.24 -4.90
N GLN A 421 31.38 -0.69 -4.49
CA GLN A 421 31.56 0.11 -3.27
C GLN A 421 30.92 1.50 -3.41
N ASP A 422 31.00 2.14 -4.57
CA ASP A 422 30.39 3.46 -4.82
C ASP A 422 28.86 3.43 -4.74
N TRP A 423 28.26 2.25 -4.97
CA TRP A 423 26.82 2.04 -4.83
C TRP A 423 26.37 1.81 -3.37
N LEU A 424 27.27 1.36 -2.52
CA LEU A 424 27.04 1.22 -1.08
C LEU A 424 27.22 2.55 -0.35
N ASP A 425 28.15 3.39 -0.87
CA ASP A 425 28.48 4.70 -0.28
C ASP A 425 27.56 5.84 -0.77
N THR A 426 26.80 5.67 -1.85
CA THR A 426 25.68 6.57 -2.20
C THR A 426 24.42 6.25 -1.38
N GLY A 427 24.58 5.82 -0.13
CA GLY A 427 23.54 6.00 0.85
C GLY A 427 23.19 7.48 0.85
N PHE A 428 21.95 7.83 0.57
CA PHE A 428 21.43 9.16 0.80
C PHE A 428 21.71 9.51 2.27
N GLY A 429 22.90 10.06 2.50
CA GLY A 429 23.23 10.71 3.75
C GLY A 429 22.25 11.85 3.92
N ILE A 430 21.35 11.71 4.86
CA ILE A 430 20.80 12.83 5.58
C ILE A 430 22.03 13.42 6.27
N GLU A 431 22.55 14.52 5.75
CA GLU A 431 23.55 15.30 6.47
C GLU A 431 22.95 15.64 7.83
N ALA A 432 23.47 14.97 8.86
CA ALA A 432 23.23 15.37 10.23
C ALA A 432 23.81 16.78 10.37
N GLY A 433 22.96 17.75 10.61
CA GLY A 433 23.30 19.14 10.76
C GLY A 433 24.51 19.32 11.67
N ALA A 434 25.57 19.89 11.13
CA ALA A 434 26.73 20.32 11.88
C ALA A 434 26.31 21.47 12.81
N ALA A 435 26.65 21.32 14.07
CA ALA A 435 26.49 22.37 15.07
C ALA A 435 27.28 23.63 14.69
N PRO A 436 26.80 24.84 15.02
CA PRO A 436 27.54 26.07 14.76
C PRO A 436 28.64 26.25 15.82
N GLY A 437 29.86 26.39 15.36
CA GLY A 437 30.98 26.67 16.26
C GLY A 437 32.25 27.07 15.54
N SER A 438 32.58 28.33 15.73
CA SER A 438 33.87 29.02 15.63
C SER A 438 34.18 29.79 14.33
N VAL A 439 34.03 31.07 14.48
CA VAL A 439 34.60 32.18 13.71
C VAL A 439 36.12 32.13 13.78
N SER A 440 36.79 32.24 12.63
CA SER A 440 38.13 32.81 12.58
C SER A 440 38.26 33.74 11.39
N GLU A 441 38.49 35.00 11.72
CA GLU A 441 38.84 36.06 10.79
C GLU A 441 40.14 35.79 10.04
N SER A 442 40.19 36.11 8.76
CA SER A 442 41.42 36.64 8.15
C SER A 442 41.08 37.59 7.00
N ARG A 443 41.61 38.80 7.16
CA ARG A 443 41.57 39.95 6.27
C ARG A 443 42.36 39.70 4.99
N GLY A 444 41.95 40.39 3.90
CA GLY A 444 42.80 40.57 2.71
C GLY A 444 42.13 41.38 1.61
N TYR A 445 42.34 42.65 1.66
CA TYR A 445 42.45 43.74 0.66
C TYR A 445 42.38 43.40 -0.84
N GLY A 446 41.71 44.26 -1.62
CA GLY A 446 41.97 44.44 -3.03
C GLY A 446 40.91 45.26 -3.78
N ASP A 447 41.21 46.52 -3.94
CA ASP A 447 40.51 47.59 -4.67
C ASP A 447 40.19 47.29 -6.14
N GLY A 448 39.21 48.05 -6.69
CA GLY A 448 39.16 48.31 -8.12
C GLY A 448 37.81 48.71 -8.73
N ASN A 449 37.42 49.90 -8.52
CA ASN A 449 36.85 50.97 -9.37
C ASN A 449 36.35 50.62 -10.79
N GLY A 450 35.20 51.22 -11.17
CA GLY A 450 34.89 51.52 -12.55
C GLY A 450 33.41 51.61 -12.92
N SER A 451 32.80 52.75 -12.63
CA SER A 451 31.77 53.53 -13.39
C SER A 451 31.50 53.07 -14.85
N SER A 452 30.31 53.11 -15.42
CA SER A 452 29.36 54.20 -15.67
C SER A 452 28.31 53.79 -16.74
N VAL A 453 27.07 54.27 -16.55
CA VAL A 453 26.19 55.00 -17.49
C VAL A 453 25.61 54.31 -18.74
N GLY A 454 24.28 54.44 -18.84
CA GLY A 454 23.52 54.71 -20.08
C GLY A 454 22.61 53.60 -20.56
N GLY A 455 21.34 53.67 -20.42
CA GLY A 455 20.42 54.46 -21.17
C GLY A 455 19.72 53.70 -22.29
N GLY A 456 18.39 53.60 -22.24
CA GLY A 456 17.64 53.71 -23.47
C GLY A 456 16.77 52.51 -23.93
N HIS A 457 15.47 52.69 -23.73
CA HIS A 457 14.35 52.38 -24.66
C HIS A 457 14.30 51.06 -25.45
N GLY A 458 13.24 50.23 -25.27
CA GLY A 458 12.09 50.40 -26.10
C GLY A 458 11.64 49.10 -26.82
N VAL A 459 10.35 48.83 -26.73
CA VAL A 459 9.48 48.18 -27.70
C VAL A 459 9.50 46.65 -27.88
N GLY A 460 8.43 46.03 -27.41
CA GLY A 460 7.49 45.22 -28.17
C GLY A 460 7.96 43.94 -28.88
N GLY A 461 7.40 42.82 -28.48
CA GLY A 461 7.47 41.60 -29.28
C GLY A 461 6.72 40.44 -28.62
N ARG A 462 5.55 40.18 -29.12
CA ARG A 462 4.74 38.97 -28.86
C ARG A 462 5.45 37.72 -29.38
N TYR A 463 4.94 36.59 -28.90
CA TYR A 463 4.98 35.19 -29.34
C TYR A 463 5.96 34.27 -28.63
N GLY A 464 5.33 33.19 -28.14
CA GLY A 464 5.82 31.87 -28.20
C GLY A 464 5.39 31.00 -27.05
N ALA A 465 4.27 30.27 -27.22
CA ALA A 465 3.87 29.19 -26.34
C ALA A 465 4.93 28.07 -26.38
N GLY A 466 5.48 27.73 -25.24
CA GLY A 466 6.34 26.58 -25.08
C GLY A 466 5.71 25.58 -24.12
N GLY A 467 5.33 24.43 -24.63
CA GLY A 467 4.58 23.40 -23.94
C GLY A 467 5.30 22.83 -22.72
N SER A 468 4.61 22.81 -21.60
CA SER A 468 4.95 21.98 -20.46
C SER A 468 4.57 20.53 -20.77
N SER A 469 5.57 19.68 -21.00
CA SER A 469 5.39 18.23 -21.05
C SER A 469 4.99 17.73 -19.66
N GLY A 470 3.69 17.50 -19.47
CA GLY A 470 3.16 16.78 -18.33
C GLY A 470 3.56 15.30 -18.42
N TYR A 471 4.41 14.86 -17.52
CA TYR A 471 4.58 13.44 -17.27
C TYR A 471 3.32 12.90 -16.60
N SER A 472 2.41 12.36 -17.40
CA SER A 472 1.37 11.47 -16.92
C SER A 472 2.01 10.12 -16.65
N SER A 473 2.24 9.78 -15.39
CA SER A 473 2.52 8.40 -14.98
C SER A 473 1.24 7.58 -15.17
N GLY A 474 1.08 7.01 -16.35
CA GLY A 474 0.05 6.02 -16.63
C GLY A 474 0.33 4.77 -15.82
N TYR A 475 -0.43 4.55 -14.76
CA TYR A 475 -0.56 3.24 -14.16
C TYR A 475 -1.32 2.35 -15.15
N ALA A 476 -0.58 1.51 -15.87
CA ALA A 476 -1.19 0.39 -16.56
C ALA A 476 -1.70 -0.58 -15.50
N ALA A 477 -2.98 -0.45 -15.15
CA ALA A 477 -3.73 -1.52 -14.55
C ALA A 477 -3.80 -2.63 -15.61
N GLU A 478 -3.14 -3.77 -15.38
CA GLU A 478 -3.40 -4.97 -16.15
C GLU A 478 -4.85 -5.39 -15.89
N SER A 479 -5.73 -4.94 -16.76
CA SER A 479 -7.13 -5.35 -16.85
C SER A 479 -7.18 -6.84 -17.15
N GLY A 480 -7.83 -7.60 -16.27
CA GLY A 480 -8.18 -8.98 -16.50
C GLY A 480 -9.04 -9.11 -17.75
N ALA A 481 -8.61 -9.97 -18.65
CA ALA A 481 -9.30 -10.32 -19.86
C ALA A 481 -10.68 -10.94 -19.56
N ALA A 482 -11.67 -10.49 -20.30
CA ALA A 482 -13.04 -10.97 -20.32
C ALA A 482 -13.12 -12.47 -20.55
N TYR A 483 -13.92 -13.15 -19.75
CA TYR A 483 -14.39 -14.51 -20.03
C TYR A 483 -15.50 -14.43 -21.09
N GLY A 484 -15.18 -14.89 -22.28
CA GLY A 484 -16.16 -15.23 -23.32
C GLY A 484 -16.91 -16.49 -22.93
N GLY A 485 -18.24 -16.44 -23.02
CA GLY A 485 -19.13 -17.55 -22.73
C GLY A 485 -18.97 -18.73 -23.67
N LEU A 486 -19.17 -19.93 -23.16
CA LEU A 486 -19.39 -21.15 -23.92
C LEU A 486 -20.85 -21.61 -23.78
N PRO A 487 -21.43 -22.19 -24.82
CA PRO A 487 -22.83 -22.58 -24.83
C PRO A 487 -23.08 -24.03 -24.37
N GLY A 488 -24.23 -24.21 -23.72
CA GLY A 488 -25.16 -25.33 -23.85
C GLY A 488 -24.74 -26.75 -23.52
N THR A 489 -25.33 -27.25 -22.46
CA THR A 489 -25.50 -28.67 -22.09
C THR A 489 -26.28 -29.47 -23.14
N PRO A 490 -26.24 -30.86 -23.10
CA PRO A 490 -27.38 -31.51 -22.48
C PRO A 490 -27.07 -32.69 -21.53
N ALA A 491 -28.06 -32.94 -20.69
CA ALA A 491 -28.14 -33.95 -19.65
C ALA A 491 -28.31 -35.39 -20.14
N ARG A 492 -27.87 -36.34 -19.30
CA ARG A 492 -28.42 -37.67 -18.92
C ARG A 492 -27.30 -38.47 -18.25
N GLY A 493 -27.36 -39.04 -17.07
CA GLY A 493 -28.33 -39.92 -16.49
C GLY A 493 -27.55 -41.03 -15.80
N GLY A 494 -27.91 -41.44 -14.59
CA GLY A 494 -27.57 -42.79 -14.09
C GLY A 494 -26.60 -42.85 -12.88
N SER A 495 -27.19 -42.95 -11.70
CA SER A 495 -26.63 -43.59 -10.49
C SER A 495 -26.41 -45.10 -10.72
N PRO A 496 -25.50 -45.79 -10.03
CA PRO A 496 -25.96 -46.40 -8.80
C PRO A 496 -24.92 -46.50 -7.64
N THR A 497 -25.50 -46.50 -6.48
CA THR A 497 -25.06 -46.96 -5.16
C THR A 497 -24.08 -48.15 -5.12
N ARG A 498 -23.07 -48.04 -4.21
CA ARG A 498 -22.55 -49.22 -3.50
C ARG A 498 -22.16 -48.88 -2.06
N LYS A 499 -22.90 -49.44 -1.14
CA LYS A 499 -22.58 -49.59 0.29
C LYS A 499 -21.40 -50.54 0.45
N LEU A 500 -20.55 -50.27 1.40
CA LEU A 500 -19.92 -51.28 2.23
C LEU A 500 -19.58 -50.73 3.61
N ALA A 501 -20.02 -51.47 4.60
CA ALA A 501 -19.91 -51.25 6.03
C ALA A 501 -18.66 -51.95 6.61
N GLY A 502 -18.31 -51.55 7.84
CA GLY A 502 -17.40 -52.25 8.75
C GLY A 502 -16.58 -51.26 9.53
N ALA A 503 -16.89 -50.87 10.70
CA ALA A 503 -16.99 -51.44 12.04
C ALA A 503 -15.65 -51.43 12.81
N VAL A 504 -15.76 -50.94 14.10
CA VAL A 504 -14.98 -51.24 15.31
C VAL A 504 -13.70 -50.42 15.51
N ALA A 505 -13.41 -49.77 16.65
CA ALA A 505 -13.87 -49.82 18.04
C ALA A 505 -13.30 -48.61 18.83
N ALA A 506 -13.94 -48.31 19.93
CA ALA A 506 -13.67 -47.34 20.95
C ALA A 506 -12.32 -47.42 21.66
N LYS A 507 -11.79 -46.28 22.13
CA LYS A 507 -11.48 -45.98 23.54
C LYS A 507 -10.68 -44.70 23.66
N GLY A 508 -11.04 -43.88 24.65
CA GLY A 508 -10.20 -42.84 25.19
C GLY A 508 -10.97 -41.56 25.50
N ALA A 509 -11.68 -41.54 26.64
CA ALA A 509 -12.17 -40.31 27.23
C ALA A 509 -10.97 -39.48 27.71
N GLY A 510 -10.75 -38.34 27.07
CA GLY A 510 -9.84 -37.28 27.53
C GLY A 510 -10.66 -36.07 27.93
N VAL A 511 -10.52 -35.69 29.17
CA VAL A 511 -11.13 -34.54 29.86
C VAL A 511 -10.86 -33.27 29.05
N LEU A 512 -11.90 -32.51 28.75
CA LEU A 512 -11.78 -31.16 28.19
C LEU A 512 -11.24 -30.23 29.30
N PRO A 513 -10.23 -29.41 29.04
CA PRO A 513 -9.76 -28.39 30.00
C PRO A 513 -10.81 -27.31 30.18
N SER A 514 -10.94 -26.81 31.43
CA SER A 514 -11.88 -25.77 31.85
C SER A 514 -11.58 -24.43 31.18
N ALA A 515 -12.60 -23.57 31.12
CA ALA A 515 -12.55 -22.26 30.45
C ALA A 515 -11.50 -21.28 31.02
N GLU A 516 -10.86 -21.57 32.13
CA GLU A 516 -9.81 -20.75 32.74
C GLU A 516 -8.43 -20.94 32.11
N ASP A 517 -8.14 -22.10 31.49
CA ASP A 517 -6.84 -22.38 30.85
C ASP A 517 -6.67 -21.71 29.46
N VAL A 518 -7.75 -21.18 28.88
CA VAL A 518 -7.71 -20.51 27.56
C VAL A 518 -7.35 -19.01 27.67
N SER A 519 -7.57 -18.40 28.85
CA SER A 519 -7.27 -16.97 29.07
C SER A 519 -5.78 -16.70 29.31
N SER A 520 -5.07 -17.62 29.95
CA SER A 520 -3.64 -17.46 30.23
C SER A 520 -2.75 -17.61 28.98
N GLY A 521 -3.20 -18.38 27.98
CA GLY A 521 -2.50 -18.52 26.71
C GLY A 521 -2.58 -17.29 25.79
N ALA A 522 -3.67 -16.51 25.89
CA ALA A 522 -3.86 -15.31 25.11
C ALA A 522 -3.04 -14.11 25.64
N GLU A 523 -2.94 -13.98 26.96
CA GLU A 523 -2.14 -12.92 27.58
C GLU A 523 -0.64 -13.13 27.36
N GLY A 524 -0.14 -14.35 27.43
CA GLY A 524 1.25 -14.68 27.15
C GLY A 524 1.64 -14.47 25.67
N ALA A 525 0.71 -14.67 24.75
CA ALA A 525 0.92 -14.39 23.33
C ALA A 525 0.92 -12.87 23.02
N GLU A 526 0.06 -12.09 23.69
CA GLU A 526 0.05 -10.63 23.58
C GLU A 526 1.33 -10.00 24.17
N GLU A 527 1.83 -10.48 25.29
CA GLU A 527 3.10 -10.02 25.88
C GLU A 527 4.29 -10.36 24.98
N THR A 528 4.32 -11.53 24.36
CA THR A 528 5.38 -11.93 23.42
C THR A 528 5.33 -11.08 22.14
N ILE A 529 4.14 -10.75 21.64
CA ILE A 529 3.94 -9.88 20.49
C ILE A 529 4.34 -8.43 20.82
N LEU A 530 3.98 -7.94 22.00
CA LEU A 530 4.42 -6.64 22.50
C LEU A 530 5.96 -6.55 22.59
N HIS A 531 6.62 -7.64 22.96
CA HIS A 531 8.08 -7.70 23.06
C HIS A 531 8.76 -7.81 21.69
N LEU A 532 8.20 -8.59 20.74
CA LEU A 532 8.69 -8.70 19.37
C LEU A 532 8.53 -7.39 18.58
N VAL A 533 7.37 -6.72 18.70
CA VAL A 533 7.15 -5.41 18.07
C VAL A 533 7.86 -4.28 18.81
N GLY A 534 8.29 -4.48 20.07
CA GLY A 534 9.15 -3.55 20.82
C GLY A 534 10.62 -3.62 20.45
N ARG A 535 11.06 -4.71 19.82
CA ARG A 535 12.42 -4.87 19.29
C ARG A 535 12.54 -4.53 17.81
N ILE A 536 11.43 -4.42 17.11
CA ILE A 536 11.32 -3.87 15.78
C ILE A 536 10.89 -2.41 15.92
#